data_f31c30dab669458a2c1223bb838d6bcf
#
_entry.id   f31c30dab669458a2c1223bb838d6bcf
#
_cell.length_a   1.000
_cell.length_b   1.000
_cell.length_c   1.000
_cell.angle_alpha   90.00
_cell.angle_beta   90.00
_cell.angle_gamma   90.00
#
_symmetry.space_group_name_H-M   'P 1'
#
loop_
_entity.id
_entity.type
_entity.pdbx_description
1 polymer ?
#
loop_
_entity_poly.entity_id
_entity_poly.type
_entity_poly.pdbx_seq_one_letter_code
_entity_poly.pdbx_strand_id
1 'polypeptide(L)'
;MKRFIVLLLVCCLGAAVTARPIRGTVKCAGTPVSGVTVTDGHSFTESGADGTFTLDADDDALFISIVTPSGYLAPMEQDIPQFFRPYAASTKRYDFELRPWPATGEVYELLAIGDPQPKTAAHFDRLRTEIIPELQRATALGKQRGTAQAALLLGDIVWDSPELFAGVREQFSSLGIPVYGVIGNHDHDRNKY
;
A
#
# COMPACT_ATOMS: atom_id res chain seq x y z
N MET A 1 4.96 52.89 46.92
CA MET A 1 4.80 51.42 46.58
C MET A 1 4.96 51.26 45.06
N LYS A 2 6.12 50.78 44.60
CA LYS A 2 6.39 50.50 43.16
C LYS A 2 5.96 49.07 42.86
N ARG A 3 4.95 48.92 42.00
CA ARG A 3 4.50 47.60 41.49
C ARG A 3 5.42 47.17 40.35
N PHE A 4 6.20 46.11 40.55
CA PHE A 4 6.94 45.43 39.48
C PHE A 4 5.97 44.48 38.75
N ILE A 5 5.73 44.73 37.48
CA ILE A 5 5.04 43.79 36.58
C ILE A 5 6.13 42.86 36.00
N VAL A 6 6.13 41.61 36.42
CA VAL A 6 6.96 40.57 35.81
C VAL A 6 6.21 40.02 34.58
N LEU A 7 6.69 40.36 33.40
CA LEU A 7 6.19 39.82 32.12
C LEU A 7 6.83 38.44 31.90
N LEU A 8 6.06 37.37 32.09
CA LEU A 8 6.50 36.01 31.82
C LEU A 8 6.41 35.76 30.30
N LEU A 9 7.55 35.80 29.61
CA LEU A 9 7.64 35.45 28.18
C LEU A 9 7.65 33.91 28.07
N VAL A 10 6.52 33.30 27.77
CA VAL A 10 6.44 31.88 27.46
C VAL A 10 6.92 31.70 26.02
N CYS A 11 8.19 31.31 25.83
CA CYS A 11 8.69 30.82 24.56
C CYS A 11 8.08 29.45 24.29
N CYS A 12 7.04 29.38 23.47
CA CYS A 12 6.64 28.14 22.85
C CYS A 12 7.75 27.67 21.87
N LEU A 13 8.64 26.81 22.34
CA LEU A 13 9.53 26.06 21.47
C LEU A 13 8.62 25.05 20.73
N GLY A 14 8.04 25.50 19.62
CA GLY A 14 7.46 24.58 18.65
C GLY A 14 8.61 23.70 18.13
N ALA A 15 8.55 22.40 18.34
CA ALA A 15 9.42 21.48 17.61
C ALA A 15 9.20 21.76 16.13
N ALA A 16 10.21 22.29 15.44
CA ALA A 16 10.17 22.43 14.00
C ALA A 16 10.16 21.01 13.44
N VAL A 17 9.02 20.60 12.89
CA VAL A 17 8.95 19.39 12.05
C VAL A 17 9.85 19.68 10.86
N THR A 18 10.98 19.01 10.77
CA THR A 18 11.95 19.19 9.69
C THR A 18 11.51 18.30 8.53
N ALA A 19 10.59 18.84 7.71
CA ALA A 19 10.26 18.19 6.44
C ALA A 19 11.51 18.12 5.55
N ARG A 20 11.72 16.96 4.93
CA ARG A 20 12.88 16.72 4.03
C ARG A 20 12.42 16.59 2.60
N PRO A 21 12.91 17.43 1.67
CA PRO A 21 12.52 17.30 0.27
C PRO A 21 13.08 16.01 -0.32
N ILE A 22 12.15 15.16 -0.76
CA ILE A 22 12.41 13.99 -1.58
C ILE A 22 11.90 14.26 -3.01
N ARG A 23 12.44 13.53 -3.96
CA ARG A 23 12.08 13.66 -5.39
C ARG A 23 11.87 12.28 -5.99
N GLY A 24 11.21 12.26 -7.13
CA GLY A 24 11.06 11.02 -7.88
C GLY A 24 10.39 11.23 -9.21
N THR A 25 10.11 10.11 -9.85
CA THR A 25 9.37 10.08 -11.11
C THR A 25 8.29 9.01 -11.05
N VAL A 26 7.18 9.27 -11.75
CA VAL A 26 6.15 8.27 -12.04
C VAL A 26 6.13 8.06 -13.55
N LYS A 27 6.32 6.82 -13.99
CA LYS A 27 6.38 6.44 -15.41
C LYS A 27 5.59 5.18 -15.69
N CYS A 28 5.23 4.97 -16.94
CA CYS A 28 4.70 3.72 -17.46
C CYS A 28 5.44 3.37 -18.74
N ALA A 29 6.16 2.24 -18.77
CA ALA A 29 7.01 1.83 -19.88
C ALA A 29 7.94 2.97 -20.38
N GLY A 30 8.54 3.68 -19.41
CA GLY A 30 9.45 4.81 -19.67
C GLY A 30 8.76 6.14 -20.02
N THR A 31 7.43 6.13 -20.29
CA THR A 31 6.65 7.35 -20.58
C THR A 31 6.22 8.01 -19.27
N PRO A 32 6.41 9.33 -19.11
CA PRO A 32 5.93 10.06 -17.93
C PRO A 32 4.42 9.92 -17.73
N VAL A 33 4.01 9.77 -16.47
CA VAL A 33 2.59 9.79 -16.06
C VAL A 33 2.38 10.99 -15.15
N SER A 34 1.56 11.93 -15.58
CA SER A 34 1.24 13.17 -14.84
C SER A 34 0.00 13.01 -13.96
N GLY A 35 -0.15 13.88 -12.93
CA GLY A 35 -1.33 13.93 -12.08
C GLY A 35 -1.45 12.73 -11.13
N VAL A 36 -0.36 12.00 -10.91
CA VAL A 36 -0.34 10.91 -9.93
C VAL A 36 -0.08 11.48 -8.56
N THR A 37 -1.02 11.28 -7.63
CA THR A 37 -0.86 11.69 -6.24
C THR A 37 0.24 10.85 -5.58
N VAL A 38 1.18 11.54 -4.95
CA VAL A 38 2.28 10.97 -4.14
C VAL A 38 2.14 11.47 -2.71
N THR A 39 2.32 10.61 -1.73
CA THR A 39 2.16 10.95 -0.31
C THR A 39 3.12 10.16 0.56
N ASP A 40 3.46 10.75 1.71
CA ASP A 40 4.14 10.11 2.84
C ASP A 40 3.17 9.72 3.97
N GLY A 41 1.87 9.95 3.77
CA GLY A 41 0.82 9.78 4.77
C GLY A 41 0.46 11.07 5.50
N HIS A 42 1.30 12.10 5.45
CA HIS A 42 1.10 13.42 6.08
C HIS A 42 0.91 14.52 5.04
N SER A 43 1.74 14.50 4.01
CA SER A 43 1.77 15.48 2.93
C SER A 43 1.44 14.85 1.59
N PHE A 44 1.01 15.68 0.63
CA PHE A 44 0.63 15.23 -0.71
C PHE A 44 1.23 16.13 -1.77
N THR A 45 1.59 15.53 -2.91
CA THR A 45 1.98 16.24 -4.14
C THR A 45 1.47 15.46 -5.34
N GLU A 46 1.60 16.03 -6.53
CA GLU A 46 1.26 15.35 -7.77
C GLU A 46 2.46 15.34 -8.72
N SER A 47 2.54 14.30 -9.55
CA SER A 47 3.54 14.25 -10.62
C SER A 47 3.22 15.26 -11.72
N GLY A 48 4.23 15.98 -12.18
CA GLY A 48 4.14 16.96 -13.28
C GLY A 48 4.00 16.31 -14.66
N ALA A 49 3.91 17.15 -15.70
CA ALA A 49 3.81 16.70 -17.09
C ALA A 49 4.99 15.82 -17.55
N ASP A 50 6.15 15.99 -16.93
CA ASP A 50 7.36 15.18 -17.17
C ASP A 50 7.45 13.94 -16.24
N GLY A 51 6.39 13.69 -15.46
CA GLY A 51 6.30 12.62 -14.49
C GLY A 51 7.11 12.86 -13.21
N THR A 52 7.79 13.99 -13.06
CA THR A 52 8.58 14.28 -11.85
C THR A 52 7.69 14.78 -10.71
N PHE A 53 8.12 14.54 -9.46
CA PHE A 53 7.51 15.13 -8.28
C PHE A 53 8.56 15.53 -7.25
N THR A 54 8.17 16.44 -6.36
CA THR A 54 8.90 16.78 -5.14
C THR A 54 7.91 16.78 -4.00
N LEU A 55 8.25 16.15 -2.89
CA LEU A 55 7.45 16.07 -1.67
C LEU A 55 8.34 16.42 -0.48
N ASP A 56 7.86 17.33 0.38
CA ASP A 56 8.48 17.59 1.66
C ASP A 56 8.00 16.52 2.65
N ALA A 57 8.77 15.43 2.74
CA ALA A 57 8.40 14.28 3.53
C ALA A 57 8.64 14.53 5.02
N ASP A 58 7.70 14.06 5.85
CA ASP A 58 7.80 14.08 7.29
C ASP A 58 8.86 13.09 7.80
N ASP A 59 9.56 13.45 8.88
CA ASP A 59 10.57 12.57 9.48
C ASP A 59 9.96 11.31 10.11
N ASP A 60 8.66 11.34 10.45
CA ASP A 60 7.90 10.21 10.99
C ASP A 60 7.22 9.36 9.89
N ALA A 61 7.45 9.68 8.61
CA ALA A 61 6.92 8.90 7.51
C ALA A 61 7.45 7.45 7.55
N LEU A 62 6.57 6.50 7.31
CA LEU A 62 6.95 5.07 7.19
C LEU A 62 7.17 4.67 5.74
N PHE A 63 6.41 5.26 4.83
CA PHE A 63 6.41 4.92 3.41
C PHE A 63 6.22 6.17 2.55
N ILE A 64 6.74 6.11 1.33
CA ILE A 64 6.32 6.99 0.24
C ILE A 64 5.44 6.18 -0.67
N SER A 65 4.24 6.65 -0.92
CA SER A 65 3.19 5.92 -1.65
C SER A 65 2.63 6.73 -2.80
N ILE A 66 2.08 6.04 -3.79
CA ILE A 66 1.29 6.64 -4.87
C ILE A 66 -0.16 6.17 -4.81
N VAL A 67 -1.09 7.03 -5.17
CA VAL A 67 -2.45 6.61 -5.51
C VAL A 67 -2.41 6.14 -6.97
N THR A 68 -2.51 4.83 -7.19
CA THR A 68 -2.45 4.27 -8.54
C THR A 68 -3.60 4.83 -9.39
N PRO A 69 -3.33 5.58 -10.48
CA PRO A 69 -4.37 6.22 -11.25
C PRO A 69 -5.15 5.22 -12.11
N SER A 70 -6.36 5.62 -12.51
CA SER A 70 -7.19 4.82 -13.42
C SER A 70 -6.44 4.49 -14.71
N GLY A 71 -6.62 3.29 -15.22
CA GLY A 71 -5.93 2.79 -16.42
C GLY A 71 -4.52 2.24 -16.18
N TYR A 72 -4.05 2.21 -14.93
CA TYR A 72 -2.74 1.70 -14.56
C TYR A 72 -2.78 0.67 -13.44
N LEU A 73 -1.71 -0.10 -13.35
CA LEU A 73 -1.38 -0.98 -12.22
C LEU A 73 -0.02 -0.58 -11.64
N ALA A 74 0.12 -0.67 -10.33
CA ALA A 74 1.43 -0.71 -9.71
C ALA A 74 2.17 -2.02 -10.12
N PRO A 75 3.50 -2.04 -10.20
CA PRO A 75 4.26 -3.28 -10.36
C PRO A 75 3.87 -4.26 -9.25
N MET A 76 3.84 -5.54 -9.57
CA MET A 76 3.47 -6.57 -8.60
C MET A 76 4.69 -7.42 -8.23
N GLU A 77 4.80 -7.71 -6.95
CA GLU A 77 5.70 -8.69 -6.39
C GLU A 77 4.85 -9.78 -5.74
N GLN A 78 4.85 -10.99 -6.30
CA GLN A 78 3.95 -12.08 -5.88
C GLN A 78 2.48 -11.62 -5.78
N ASP A 79 1.99 -10.92 -6.82
CA ASP A 79 0.65 -10.34 -6.94
C ASP A 79 0.28 -9.25 -5.90
N ILE A 80 1.24 -8.83 -5.06
CA ILE A 80 1.07 -7.68 -4.18
C ILE A 80 1.48 -6.41 -4.91
N PRO A 81 0.56 -5.46 -5.11
CA PRO A 81 0.85 -4.21 -5.78
C PRO A 81 1.87 -3.37 -5.02
N GLN A 82 2.93 -2.96 -5.68
CA GLN A 82 4.05 -2.18 -5.14
C GLN A 82 3.83 -0.68 -5.35
N PHE A 83 2.75 -0.14 -4.80
CA PHE A 83 2.41 1.29 -4.87
C PHE A 83 3.12 2.12 -3.80
N PHE A 84 3.95 1.50 -2.98
CA PHE A 84 4.69 2.13 -1.88
C PHE A 84 6.18 1.76 -1.90
N ARG A 85 6.97 2.57 -1.21
CA ARG A 85 8.39 2.31 -0.91
C ARG A 85 8.63 2.64 0.56
N PRO A 86 9.37 1.83 1.32
CA PRO A 86 9.76 2.18 2.68
C PRO A 86 10.51 3.52 2.68
N TYR A 87 10.13 4.42 3.58
CA TYR A 87 10.84 5.69 3.76
C TYR A 87 12.14 5.46 4.52
N ALA A 88 13.20 6.12 4.06
CA ALA A 88 14.46 6.18 4.78
C ALA A 88 15.03 7.59 4.65
N ALA A 89 15.43 8.19 5.78
CA ALA A 89 15.95 9.56 5.83
C ALA A 89 17.19 9.79 4.96
N SER A 90 17.94 8.73 4.63
CA SER A 90 19.09 8.76 3.71
C SER A 90 18.68 8.71 2.23
N THR A 91 17.47 8.28 1.91
CA THR A 91 16.98 8.13 0.54
C THR A 91 16.27 9.40 0.12
N LYS A 92 16.78 10.03 -0.95
CA LYS A 92 16.23 11.29 -1.48
C LYS A 92 15.45 11.10 -2.78
N ARG A 93 15.40 9.89 -3.33
CA ARG A 93 14.76 9.61 -4.60
C ARG A 93 13.88 8.37 -4.52
N TYR A 94 12.64 8.52 -4.97
CA TYR A 94 11.61 7.49 -4.99
C TYR A 94 10.97 7.45 -6.36
N ASP A 95 11.32 6.43 -7.16
CA ASP A 95 10.77 6.27 -8.50
C ASP A 95 9.71 5.17 -8.51
N PHE A 96 8.64 5.42 -9.25
CA PHE A 96 7.53 4.49 -9.45
C PHE A 96 7.38 4.17 -10.93
N GLU A 97 7.37 2.90 -11.25
CA GLU A 97 7.08 2.42 -12.59
C GLU A 97 5.68 1.80 -12.58
N LEU A 98 4.80 2.27 -13.42
CA LEU A 98 3.44 1.75 -13.58
C LEU A 98 3.38 0.79 -14.77
N ARG A 99 2.35 -0.02 -14.81
CA ARG A 99 1.98 -0.85 -15.95
C ARG A 99 0.62 -0.46 -16.46
N PRO A 100 0.34 -0.57 -17.78
CA PRO A 100 -1.01 -0.36 -18.28
C PRO A 100 -1.95 -1.40 -17.66
N TRP A 101 -3.16 -0.97 -17.30
CA TRP A 101 -4.21 -1.91 -16.93
C TRP A 101 -4.68 -2.65 -18.19
N PRO A 102 -4.64 -3.99 -18.25
CA PRO A 102 -4.93 -4.73 -19.48
C PRO A 102 -6.42 -4.82 -19.81
N ALA A 103 -7.30 -4.46 -18.85
CA ALA A 103 -8.72 -4.56 -19.06
C ALA A 103 -9.26 -3.35 -19.83
N THR A 104 -10.11 -3.60 -20.81
CA THR A 104 -10.73 -2.59 -21.68
C THR A 104 -12.18 -2.27 -21.30
N GLY A 105 -12.74 -2.98 -20.32
CA GLY A 105 -14.15 -2.83 -19.89
C GLY A 105 -14.31 -1.88 -18.70
N GLU A 106 -15.53 -1.36 -18.56
CA GLU A 106 -15.94 -0.53 -17.41
C GLU A 106 -16.35 -1.38 -16.19
N VAL A 107 -16.33 -2.71 -16.32
CA VAL A 107 -16.75 -3.64 -15.26
C VAL A 107 -15.55 -4.13 -14.49
N TYR A 108 -15.64 -4.01 -13.17
CA TYR A 108 -14.63 -4.48 -12.22
C TYR A 108 -15.21 -5.59 -11.36
N GLU A 109 -14.39 -6.58 -11.05
CA GLU A 109 -14.72 -7.63 -10.10
C GLU A 109 -13.76 -7.53 -8.91
N LEU A 110 -14.30 -7.38 -7.71
CA LEU A 110 -13.54 -7.38 -6.47
C LEU A 110 -13.85 -8.64 -5.69
N LEU A 111 -12.85 -9.47 -5.46
CA LEU A 111 -12.94 -10.63 -4.59
C LEU A 111 -12.64 -10.17 -3.16
N ALA A 112 -13.68 -10.08 -2.34
CA ALA A 112 -13.55 -9.69 -0.94
C ALA A 112 -13.44 -10.95 -0.07
N ILE A 113 -12.34 -11.10 0.67
CA ILE A 113 -12.02 -12.26 1.50
C ILE A 113 -11.89 -11.76 2.94
N GLY A 114 -12.81 -12.17 3.81
CA GLY A 114 -12.77 -11.89 5.24
C GLY A 114 -12.03 -12.98 6.01
N ASP A 115 -11.26 -12.60 7.00
CA ASP A 115 -10.74 -13.43 8.08
C ASP A 115 -10.13 -14.78 7.66
N PRO A 116 -9.13 -14.82 6.77
CA PRO A 116 -8.50 -16.09 6.43
C PRO A 116 -7.78 -16.76 7.61
N GLN A 117 -7.23 -16.01 8.53
CA GLN A 117 -6.71 -16.34 9.87
C GLN A 117 -6.06 -17.74 10.04
N PRO A 118 -5.14 -18.21 9.18
CA PRO A 118 -4.47 -19.47 9.44
C PRO A 118 -3.59 -19.40 10.69
N LYS A 119 -3.67 -20.46 11.53
CA LYS A 119 -2.86 -20.64 12.74
C LYS A 119 -1.94 -21.85 12.66
N THR A 120 -2.32 -22.84 11.88
CA THR A 120 -1.72 -24.16 11.86
C THR A 120 -1.55 -24.65 10.44
N ALA A 121 -0.71 -25.66 10.23
CA ALA A 121 -0.57 -26.32 8.93
C ALA A 121 -1.92 -26.79 8.37
N ALA A 122 -2.82 -27.32 9.22
CA ALA A 122 -4.16 -27.76 8.79
C ALA A 122 -5.01 -26.59 8.26
N HIS A 123 -4.88 -25.38 8.82
CA HIS A 123 -5.58 -24.19 8.30
C HIS A 123 -5.01 -23.76 6.94
N PHE A 124 -3.70 -23.84 6.74
CA PHE A 124 -3.08 -23.61 5.44
C PHE A 124 -3.49 -24.66 4.40
N ASP A 125 -3.63 -25.92 4.81
CA ASP A 125 -4.12 -26.97 3.93
C ASP A 125 -5.55 -26.69 3.48
N ARG A 126 -6.43 -26.25 4.36
CA ARG A 126 -7.80 -25.86 3.99
C ARG A 126 -7.82 -24.65 3.08
N LEU A 127 -7.01 -23.63 3.38
CA LEU A 127 -6.88 -22.46 2.50
C LEU A 127 -6.50 -22.91 1.09
N ARG A 128 -5.48 -23.75 0.95
CA ARG A 128 -4.93 -24.24 -0.30
C ARG A 128 -5.90 -25.17 -1.06
N THR A 129 -6.66 -26.02 -0.37
CA THR A 129 -7.49 -27.06 -1.00
C THR A 129 -8.95 -26.69 -1.16
N GLU A 130 -9.46 -25.77 -0.34
CA GLU A 130 -10.87 -25.37 -0.34
C GLU A 130 -11.08 -23.96 -0.91
N ILE A 131 -10.34 -22.98 -0.40
CA ILE A 131 -10.60 -21.55 -0.70
C ILE A 131 -9.92 -21.12 -1.99
N ILE A 132 -8.61 -21.34 -2.09
CA ILE A 132 -7.82 -20.89 -3.26
C ILE A 132 -8.36 -21.44 -4.59
N PRO A 133 -8.76 -22.73 -4.71
CA PRO A 133 -9.33 -23.24 -5.95
C PRO A 133 -10.63 -22.55 -6.38
N GLU A 134 -11.48 -22.15 -5.42
CA GLU A 134 -12.70 -21.39 -5.73
C GLU A 134 -12.37 -19.98 -6.23
N LEU A 135 -11.43 -19.30 -5.58
CA LEU A 135 -10.96 -17.98 -6.01
C LEU A 135 -10.30 -18.05 -7.39
N GLN A 136 -9.50 -19.09 -7.66
CA GLN A 136 -8.90 -19.32 -8.98
C GLN A 136 -9.96 -19.55 -10.07
N ARG A 137 -11.05 -20.27 -9.78
CA ARG A 137 -12.17 -20.41 -10.70
C ARG A 137 -12.86 -19.08 -10.98
N ALA A 138 -13.09 -18.27 -9.94
CA ALA A 138 -13.68 -16.95 -10.09
C ALA A 138 -12.78 -16.03 -10.94
N THR A 139 -11.47 -16.02 -10.66
CA THR A 139 -10.51 -15.21 -11.43
C THR A 139 -10.42 -15.65 -12.89
N ALA A 140 -10.44 -16.97 -13.16
CA ALA A 140 -10.43 -17.50 -14.51
C ALA A 140 -11.68 -17.08 -15.31
N LEU A 141 -12.87 -17.12 -14.69
CA LEU A 141 -14.11 -16.68 -15.31
C LEU A 141 -14.10 -15.19 -15.62
N GLY A 142 -13.64 -14.35 -14.68
CA GLY A 142 -13.51 -12.92 -14.92
C GLY A 142 -12.53 -12.59 -16.04
N LYS A 143 -11.39 -13.30 -16.09
CA LYS A 143 -10.42 -13.17 -17.17
C LYS A 143 -11.00 -13.52 -18.54
N GLN A 144 -11.82 -14.61 -18.62
CA GLN A 144 -12.52 -14.97 -19.86
C GLN A 144 -13.50 -13.91 -20.32
N ARG A 145 -14.13 -13.18 -19.38
CA ARG A 145 -15.04 -12.05 -19.67
C ARG A 145 -14.30 -10.75 -20.00
N GLY A 146 -12.97 -10.72 -19.85
CA GLY A 146 -12.18 -9.48 -20.02
C GLY A 146 -12.39 -8.48 -18.89
N THR A 147 -12.86 -8.96 -17.70
CA THR A 147 -13.15 -8.11 -16.56
C THR A 147 -11.88 -7.76 -15.82
N ALA A 148 -11.76 -6.50 -15.39
CA ALA A 148 -10.73 -6.07 -14.45
C ALA A 148 -10.97 -6.70 -13.07
N GLN A 149 -9.95 -7.30 -12.47
CA GLN A 149 -10.09 -8.01 -11.21
C GLN A 149 -9.05 -7.59 -10.19
N ALA A 150 -9.44 -7.57 -8.92
CA ALA A 150 -8.54 -7.48 -7.77
C ALA A 150 -9.11 -8.30 -6.61
N ALA A 151 -8.26 -8.71 -5.69
CA ALA A 151 -8.65 -9.31 -4.42
C ALA A 151 -8.36 -8.34 -3.27
N LEU A 152 -9.21 -8.35 -2.25
CA LEU A 152 -9.07 -7.56 -1.03
C LEU A 152 -9.23 -8.47 0.19
N LEU A 153 -8.16 -8.62 0.96
CA LEU A 153 -8.17 -9.26 2.28
C LEU A 153 -8.66 -8.23 3.30
N LEU A 154 -9.78 -8.51 3.97
CA LEU A 154 -10.53 -7.55 4.79
C LEU A 154 -10.06 -7.48 6.25
N GLY A 155 -8.79 -7.76 6.50
CA GLY A 155 -8.21 -7.82 7.83
C GLY A 155 -8.25 -9.23 8.42
N ASP A 156 -7.63 -9.34 9.60
CA ASP A 156 -7.40 -10.61 10.28
C ASP A 156 -6.84 -11.68 9.33
N ILE A 157 -5.81 -11.25 8.58
CA ILE A 157 -5.17 -12.05 7.53
C ILE A 157 -4.45 -13.25 8.15
N VAL A 158 -3.87 -13.04 9.34
CA VAL A 158 -3.22 -14.08 10.15
C VAL A 158 -3.77 -14.05 11.57
N TRP A 159 -3.40 -15.03 12.39
CA TRP A 159 -3.83 -15.06 13.79
C TRP A 159 -2.66 -14.81 14.74
N ASP A 160 -2.52 -13.60 15.26
CA ASP A 160 -1.55 -13.19 16.29
C ASP A 160 -0.08 -13.58 16.00
N SER A 161 0.24 -13.88 14.74
CA SER A 161 1.54 -14.41 14.31
C SER A 161 1.95 -13.84 12.97
N PRO A 162 2.60 -12.66 12.95
CA PRO A 162 3.00 -11.98 11.71
C PRO A 162 3.90 -12.81 10.79
N GLU A 163 4.64 -13.78 11.32
CA GLU A 163 5.45 -14.72 10.52
C GLU A 163 4.62 -15.57 9.55
N LEU A 164 3.32 -15.71 9.78
CA LEU A 164 2.41 -16.45 8.91
C LEU A 164 2.03 -15.68 7.64
N PHE A 165 2.27 -14.36 7.59
CA PHE A 165 1.98 -13.57 6.39
C PHE A 165 2.65 -14.12 5.13
N ALA A 166 3.87 -14.61 5.24
CA ALA A 166 4.59 -15.17 4.10
C ALA A 166 3.83 -16.36 3.48
N GLY A 167 3.31 -17.27 4.31
CA GLY A 167 2.53 -18.42 3.85
C GLY A 167 1.18 -18.03 3.23
N VAL A 168 0.49 -17.05 3.81
CA VAL A 168 -0.77 -16.51 3.22
C VAL A 168 -0.48 -15.87 1.88
N ARG A 169 0.54 -15.03 1.82
CA ARG A 169 0.97 -14.37 0.59
C ARG A 169 1.29 -15.36 -0.53
N GLU A 170 2.00 -16.46 -0.22
CA GLU A 170 2.29 -17.52 -1.18
C GLU A 170 0.99 -18.12 -1.79
N GLN A 171 -0.02 -18.37 -0.95
CA GLN A 171 -1.28 -18.96 -1.42
C GLN A 171 -2.04 -17.97 -2.33
N PHE A 172 -2.19 -16.72 -1.93
CA PHE A 172 -2.95 -15.72 -2.69
C PHE A 172 -2.22 -15.26 -3.96
N SER A 173 -0.89 -15.34 -4.04
CA SER A 173 -0.13 -15.02 -5.25
C SER A 173 -0.51 -15.90 -6.44
N SER A 174 -1.05 -17.10 -6.17
CA SER A 174 -1.51 -18.03 -7.20
C SER A 174 -2.77 -17.58 -7.97
N LEU A 175 -3.43 -16.49 -7.52
CA LEU A 175 -4.62 -15.96 -8.19
C LEU A 175 -4.29 -15.23 -9.50
N GLY A 176 -3.08 -14.71 -9.65
CA GLY A 176 -2.62 -13.97 -10.83
C GLY A 176 -3.35 -12.66 -11.07
N ILE A 177 -3.86 -12.04 -10.00
CA ILE A 177 -4.51 -10.72 -9.95
C ILE A 177 -3.92 -9.91 -8.80
N PRO A 178 -4.04 -8.55 -8.80
CA PRO A 178 -3.61 -7.74 -7.67
C PRO A 178 -4.32 -8.13 -6.38
N VAL A 179 -3.56 -8.33 -5.30
CA VAL A 179 -4.08 -8.63 -3.96
C VAL A 179 -3.72 -7.49 -3.02
N TYR A 180 -4.74 -6.85 -2.47
CA TYR A 180 -4.60 -5.81 -1.45
C TYR A 180 -5.02 -6.37 -0.09
N GLY A 181 -4.51 -5.80 0.98
CA GLY A 181 -4.91 -6.16 2.33
C GLY A 181 -5.06 -4.96 3.22
N VAL A 182 -6.01 -5.02 4.13
CA VAL A 182 -6.11 -4.14 5.29
C VAL A 182 -5.74 -4.93 6.54
N ILE A 183 -5.20 -4.25 7.54
CA ILE A 183 -4.79 -4.88 8.79
C ILE A 183 -6.00 -4.99 9.72
N GLY A 184 -6.22 -6.18 10.29
CA GLY A 184 -7.18 -6.43 11.36
C GLY A 184 -6.51 -6.51 12.74
N ASN A 185 -7.31 -6.81 13.76
CA ASN A 185 -6.81 -6.84 15.14
C ASN A 185 -5.97 -8.09 15.46
N HIS A 186 -6.02 -9.13 14.65
CA HIS A 186 -5.19 -10.33 14.78
C HIS A 186 -3.90 -10.28 13.95
N ASP A 187 -3.71 -9.24 13.17
CA ASP A 187 -2.53 -9.09 12.30
C ASP A 187 -1.32 -8.47 13.04
N HIS A 188 -1.36 -8.46 14.37
CA HIS A 188 -0.32 -7.94 15.25
C HIS A 188 0.29 -9.04 16.09
N ASP A 189 1.57 -8.84 16.48
CA ASP A 189 2.20 -9.62 17.52
C ASP A 189 1.71 -9.14 18.90
N ARG A 190 0.74 -9.84 19.49
CA ARG A 190 0.14 -9.50 20.79
C ARG A 190 1.13 -9.47 21.97
N ASN A 191 2.32 -10.01 21.78
CA ASN A 191 3.31 -10.10 22.86
C ASN A 191 4.24 -8.88 22.95
N LYS A 192 4.06 -7.88 22.06
CA LYS A 192 4.96 -6.72 21.96
C LYS A 192 4.31 -5.36 22.20
N TYR A 193 3.03 -5.35 22.61
CA TYR A 193 2.29 -4.10 22.93
C TYR A 193 1.75 -4.14 24.35
#